data_e6faf892bb4ee5bfed19ec6794af1432
#
_entry.id   e6faf892bb4ee5bfed19ec6794af1432
#
_cell.length_a   1.000
_cell.length_b   1.000
_cell.length_c   1.000
_cell.angle_alpha   90.00
_cell.angle_beta   90.00
_cell.angle_gamma   90.00
#
_symmetry.space_group_name_H-M   'P 1'
#
loop_
_entity.id
_entity.type
_entity.pdbx_description
1 polymer ?
#
loop_
_entity_poly.entity_id
_entity_poly.type
_entity_poly.pdbx_seq_one_letter_code
_entity_poly.pdbx_strand_id
1 'polypeptide(L)'
;MQLLLIRHGIAEDTAPSGGGDAERALTDDGARRLRKGANRLRMQFERLDHVLCSPYRRTRESAAILCAAWGLAAPQTIAGCTPHDAPEDVLPVLAGLDPDAHVALVGHEPHLGCLAGLLLSGSAEPLLRLRKGGAALIVFPGAPAAGTGRLH
;
A
#
# COMPACT_ATOMS: atom_id res chain seq x y z
N MET A 1 12.06 2.05 10.41
CA MET A 1 11.23 1.38 9.35
C MET A 1 11.22 2.22 8.09
N GLN A 2 11.16 1.59 6.93
CA GLN A 2 10.85 2.24 5.65
C GLN A 2 9.51 1.71 5.13
N LEU A 3 8.55 2.61 4.92
CA LEU A 3 7.19 2.27 4.53
C LEU A 3 6.87 2.85 3.15
N LEU A 4 6.67 1.97 2.17
CA LEU A 4 6.13 2.30 0.85
C LEU A 4 4.61 2.24 0.88
N LEU A 5 3.94 3.38 0.80
CA LEU A 5 2.51 3.47 0.53
C LEU A 5 2.29 3.34 -0.97
N ILE A 6 1.51 2.36 -1.40
CA ILE A 6 1.28 2.10 -2.83
C ILE A 6 -0.22 2.00 -3.09
N ARG A 7 -0.74 2.87 -3.97
CA ARG A 7 -2.11 2.73 -4.43
C ARG A 7 -2.23 1.58 -5.44
N HIS A 8 -3.26 0.76 -5.31
CA HIS A 8 -3.54 -0.32 -6.28
C HIS A 8 -3.50 0.16 -7.74
N GLY A 9 -3.24 -0.75 -8.67
CA GLY A 9 -3.25 -0.50 -10.11
C GLY A 9 -4.62 -0.13 -10.66
N ILE A 10 -4.70 0.11 -11.97
CA ILE A 10 -5.97 0.37 -12.65
C ILE A 10 -6.84 -0.89 -12.57
N ALA A 11 -8.05 -0.75 -12.03
CA ALA A 11 -9.03 -1.83 -11.85
C ALA A 11 -10.23 -1.62 -12.78
N GLU A 12 -10.94 -2.72 -13.03
CA GLU A 12 -12.20 -2.71 -13.77
C GLU A 12 -13.23 -1.80 -13.10
N ASP A 13 -14.14 -1.24 -13.87
CA ASP A 13 -15.19 -0.36 -13.33
C ASP A 13 -16.28 -1.13 -12.59
N THR A 14 -16.47 -2.40 -12.93
CA THR A 14 -17.45 -3.30 -12.34
C THR A 14 -16.81 -4.61 -11.92
N ALA A 15 -17.41 -5.28 -10.93
CA ALA A 15 -17.03 -6.63 -10.55
C ALA A 15 -17.72 -7.66 -11.46
N PRO A 16 -17.10 -8.82 -11.73
CA PRO A 16 -17.75 -9.91 -12.44
C PRO A 16 -18.99 -10.41 -11.69
N SER A 17 -20.04 -10.80 -12.41
CA SER A 17 -21.20 -11.52 -11.88
C SER A 17 -21.94 -10.83 -10.72
N GLY A 18 -21.98 -9.49 -10.69
CA GLY A 18 -22.70 -8.75 -9.65
C GLY A 18 -22.00 -8.69 -8.30
N GLY A 19 -20.71 -9.03 -8.23
CA GLY A 19 -19.87 -8.80 -7.05
C GLY A 19 -19.78 -7.31 -6.72
N GLY A 20 -19.63 -6.96 -5.43
CA GLY A 20 -19.48 -5.58 -4.98
C GLY A 20 -18.12 -4.97 -5.35
N ASP A 21 -17.89 -3.71 -4.98
CA ASP A 21 -16.64 -2.97 -5.24
C ASP A 21 -15.38 -3.73 -4.80
N ALA A 22 -15.48 -4.54 -3.74
CA ALA A 22 -14.36 -5.33 -3.22
C ALA A 22 -13.83 -6.38 -4.24
N GLU A 23 -14.68 -6.87 -5.14
CA GLU A 23 -14.35 -7.93 -6.11
C GLU A 23 -13.91 -7.40 -7.48
N ARG A 24 -13.75 -6.09 -7.64
CA ARG A 24 -13.20 -5.51 -8.87
C ARG A 24 -11.74 -5.89 -9.05
N ALA A 25 -11.43 -6.57 -10.15
CA ALA A 25 -10.07 -6.99 -10.51
C ALA A 25 -9.24 -5.84 -11.09
N LEU A 26 -7.93 -6.02 -11.18
CA LEU A 26 -7.10 -5.18 -12.05
C LEU A 26 -7.48 -5.43 -13.52
N THR A 27 -7.41 -4.36 -14.33
CA THR A 27 -7.39 -4.54 -15.78
C THR A 27 -6.07 -5.13 -16.23
N ASP A 28 -6.02 -5.77 -17.41
CA ASP A 28 -4.77 -6.28 -17.98
C ASP A 28 -3.74 -5.16 -18.17
N ASP A 29 -4.18 -3.99 -18.63
CA ASP A 29 -3.32 -2.81 -18.77
C ASP A 29 -2.84 -2.31 -17.40
N GLY A 30 -3.71 -2.29 -16.39
CA GLY A 30 -3.36 -1.93 -15.02
C GLY A 30 -2.30 -2.86 -14.45
N ALA A 31 -2.46 -4.16 -14.61
CA ALA A 31 -1.50 -5.16 -14.16
C ALA A 31 -0.14 -5.01 -14.90
N ARG A 32 -0.17 -4.79 -16.22
CA ARG A 32 1.02 -4.58 -17.04
C ARG A 32 1.79 -3.32 -16.63
N ARG A 33 1.09 -2.20 -16.42
CA ARG A 33 1.70 -0.93 -15.96
C ARG A 33 2.29 -1.07 -14.58
N LEU A 34 1.58 -1.75 -13.67
CA LEU A 34 2.05 -1.96 -12.30
C LEU A 34 3.31 -2.83 -12.27
N ARG A 35 3.40 -3.90 -13.07
CA ARG A 35 4.64 -4.71 -13.21
C ARG A 35 5.83 -3.85 -13.64
N LYS A 36 5.65 -2.98 -14.63
CA LYS A 36 6.72 -2.05 -15.07
C LYS A 36 7.11 -1.09 -13.95
N GLY A 37 6.13 -0.57 -13.20
CA GLY A 37 6.36 0.30 -12.04
C GLY A 37 7.12 -0.42 -10.93
N ALA A 38 6.68 -1.62 -10.56
CA ALA A 38 7.32 -2.45 -9.54
C ALA A 38 8.80 -2.76 -9.87
N ASN A 39 9.09 -3.13 -11.12
CA ASN A 39 10.47 -3.40 -11.55
C ASN A 39 11.36 -2.14 -11.47
N ARG A 40 10.84 -0.97 -11.81
CA ARG A 40 11.59 0.30 -11.67
C ARG A 40 11.80 0.66 -10.19
N LEU A 41 10.75 0.48 -9.37
CA LEU A 41 10.82 0.76 -7.94
C LEU A 41 11.84 -0.14 -7.26
N ARG A 42 11.92 -1.42 -7.62
CA ARG A 42 12.91 -2.37 -7.10
C ARG A 42 14.36 -1.92 -7.36
N MET A 43 14.63 -1.24 -8.48
CA MET A 43 15.98 -0.72 -8.76
C MET A 43 16.41 0.39 -7.80
N GLN A 44 15.46 1.07 -7.16
CA GLN A 44 15.69 2.16 -6.19
C GLN A 44 15.49 1.70 -4.75
N PHE A 45 14.70 0.64 -4.56
CA PHE A 45 14.31 0.10 -3.26
C PHE A 45 14.56 -1.41 -3.26
N GLU A 46 15.84 -1.79 -3.09
CA GLU A 46 16.29 -3.17 -3.31
C GLU A 46 15.70 -4.18 -2.31
N ARG A 47 15.56 -3.77 -1.04
CA ARG A 47 15.04 -4.62 0.04
C ARG A 47 13.56 -4.36 0.26
N LEU A 48 12.79 -5.44 0.38
CA LEU A 48 11.41 -5.44 0.83
C LEU A 48 11.18 -6.70 1.66
N ASP A 49 10.77 -6.54 2.91
CA ASP A 49 10.58 -7.66 3.85
C ASP A 49 9.12 -8.10 3.92
N HIS A 50 8.19 -7.12 3.85
CA HIS A 50 6.76 -7.38 3.96
C HIS A 50 5.98 -6.63 2.88
N VAL A 51 4.96 -7.31 2.34
CA VAL A 51 3.93 -6.69 1.50
C VAL A 51 2.59 -6.90 2.17
N LEU A 52 2.05 -5.82 2.73
CA LEU A 52 0.72 -5.76 3.35
C LEU A 52 -0.29 -5.23 2.34
N CYS A 53 -1.53 -5.69 2.39
CA CYS A 53 -2.57 -5.18 1.50
C CYS A 53 -3.97 -5.24 2.11
N SER A 54 -4.85 -4.37 1.61
CA SER A 54 -6.28 -4.43 1.82
C SER A 54 -6.87 -5.76 1.32
N PRO A 55 -7.98 -6.25 1.91
CA PRO A 55 -8.64 -7.48 1.47
C PRO A 55 -9.29 -7.38 0.08
N TYR A 56 -9.42 -6.20 -0.52
CA TYR A 56 -10.04 -6.02 -1.82
C TYR A 56 -9.22 -6.68 -2.94
N ARG A 57 -9.90 -7.24 -3.94
CA ARG A 57 -9.26 -8.01 -5.01
C ARG A 57 -8.17 -7.23 -5.73
N ARG A 58 -8.44 -5.98 -6.15
CA ARG A 58 -7.46 -5.14 -6.84
C ARG A 58 -6.18 -4.84 -6.05
N THR A 59 -6.27 -4.77 -4.71
CA THR A 59 -5.10 -4.59 -3.84
C THR A 59 -4.33 -5.88 -3.66
N ARG A 60 -5.00 -7.03 -3.50
CA ARG A 60 -4.35 -8.34 -3.44
C ARG A 60 -3.61 -8.67 -4.74
N GLU A 61 -4.23 -8.42 -5.89
CA GLU A 61 -3.60 -8.61 -7.21
C GLU A 61 -2.41 -7.65 -7.39
N SER A 62 -2.52 -6.39 -6.95
CA SER A 62 -1.42 -5.43 -6.97
C SER A 62 -0.27 -5.86 -6.08
N ALA A 63 -0.57 -6.31 -4.86
CA ALA A 63 0.41 -6.78 -3.90
C ALA A 63 1.13 -8.05 -4.38
N ALA A 64 0.42 -8.98 -5.04
CA ALA A 64 1.03 -10.15 -5.65
C ALA A 64 2.05 -9.78 -6.74
N ILE A 65 1.77 -8.74 -7.53
CA ILE A 65 2.72 -8.22 -8.52
C ILE A 65 3.99 -7.67 -7.84
N LEU A 66 3.86 -7.00 -6.69
CA LEU A 66 5.02 -6.54 -5.92
C LEU A 66 5.80 -7.74 -5.36
N CYS A 67 5.13 -8.71 -4.73
CA CYS A 67 5.78 -9.91 -4.23
C CYS A 67 6.59 -10.60 -5.31
N ALA A 68 6.02 -10.78 -6.51
CA ALA A 68 6.73 -11.38 -7.64
C ALA A 68 7.97 -10.57 -8.06
N ALA A 69 7.90 -9.23 -8.01
CA ALA A 69 9.04 -8.39 -8.37
C ALA A 69 10.21 -8.51 -7.38
N TRP A 70 9.94 -8.67 -6.08
CA TRP A 70 10.97 -8.84 -5.03
C TRP A 70 11.29 -10.29 -4.69
N GLY A 71 10.62 -11.26 -5.31
CA GLY A 71 10.83 -12.69 -5.02
C GLY A 71 10.25 -13.12 -3.67
N LEU A 72 9.26 -12.42 -3.16
CA LEU A 72 8.53 -12.77 -1.94
C LEU A 72 7.42 -13.79 -2.22
N ALA A 73 7.11 -14.65 -1.25
CA ALA A 73 6.16 -15.76 -1.43
C ALA A 73 4.73 -15.27 -1.70
N ALA A 74 4.16 -14.46 -0.82
CA ALA A 74 2.79 -13.95 -0.94
C ALA A 74 2.60 -12.68 -0.10
N PRO A 75 1.64 -11.80 -0.48
CA PRO A 75 1.28 -10.66 0.34
C PRO A 75 0.44 -11.09 1.56
N GLN A 76 0.53 -10.32 2.62
CA GLN A 76 -0.30 -10.46 3.81
C GLN A 76 -1.49 -9.51 3.73
N THR A 77 -2.69 -10.07 3.73
CA THR A 77 -3.92 -9.28 3.85
C THR A 77 -4.11 -8.84 5.30
N ILE A 78 -4.37 -7.55 5.50
CA ILE A 78 -4.62 -6.97 6.82
C ILE A 78 -5.98 -6.28 6.85
N ALA A 79 -6.57 -6.20 8.04
CA ALA A 79 -7.73 -5.35 8.31
C ALA A 79 -7.31 -3.87 8.47
N GLY A 80 -8.28 -2.95 8.50
CA GLY A 80 -8.03 -1.54 8.79
C GLY A 80 -7.43 -0.73 7.63
N CYS A 81 -7.45 -1.26 6.41
CA CYS A 81 -6.90 -0.55 5.24
C CYS A 81 -7.81 -0.59 4.00
N THR A 82 -9.12 -0.80 4.20
CA THR A 82 -10.12 -0.60 3.14
C THR A 82 -10.32 0.89 2.87
N PRO A 83 -11.05 1.28 1.79
CA PRO A 83 -11.29 2.71 1.51
C PRO A 83 -12.06 3.47 2.60
N HIS A 84 -12.73 2.74 3.50
CA HIS A 84 -13.66 3.28 4.51
C HIS A 84 -13.16 3.12 5.95
N ASP A 85 -12.02 2.44 6.16
CA ASP A 85 -11.43 2.26 7.48
C ASP A 85 -10.74 3.55 7.96
N ALA A 86 -10.56 3.68 9.27
CA ALA A 86 -9.77 4.76 9.83
C ALA A 86 -8.27 4.51 9.60
N PRO A 87 -7.47 5.53 9.24
CA PRO A 87 -6.04 5.34 8.99
C PRO A 87 -5.28 4.88 10.24
N GLU A 88 -5.79 5.18 11.44
CA GLU A 88 -5.25 4.74 12.74
C GLU A 88 -5.24 3.22 12.89
N ASP A 89 -6.18 2.51 12.25
CA ASP A 89 -6.34 1.05 12.37
C ASP A 89 -5.13 0.27 11.84
N VAL A 90 -4.31 0.89 10.99
CA VAL A 90 -3.08 0.29 10.44
C VAL A 90 -1.90 0.39 11.42
N LEU A 91 -1.89 1.37 12.33
CA LEU A 91 -0.75 1.64 13.21
C LEU A 91 -0.35 0.43 14.08
N PRO A 92 -1.27 -0.32 14.73
CA PRO A 92 -0.90 -1.48 15.52
C PRO A 92 -0.19 -2.57 14.71
N VAL A 93 -0.62 -2.78 13.45
CA VAL A 93 0.00 -3.75 12.55
C VAL A 93 1.43 -3.34 12.22
N LEU A 94 1.65 -2.07 11.87
CA LEU A 94 2.97 -1.55 11.54
C LEU A 94 3.90 -1.55 12.77
N ALA A 95 3.38 -1.18 13.95
CA ALA A 95 4.14 -1.16 15.20
C ALA A 95 4.55 -2.56 15.67
N GLY A 96 3.85 -3.61 15.25
CA GLY A 96 4.17 -5.01 15.54
C GLY A 96 5.29 -5.61 14.69
N LEU A 97 5.73 -4.90 13.63
CA LEU A 97 6.83 -5.34 12.78
C LEU A 97 8.18 -4.86 13.32
N ASP A 98 9.26 -5.47 12.79
CA ASP A 98 10.61 -5.02 13.10
C ASP A 98 10.77 -3.52 12.75
N PRO A 99 11.26 -2.69 13.69
CA PRO A 99 11.46 -1.26 13.43
C PRO A 99 12.45 -0.94 12.29
N ASP A 100 13.27 -1.90 11.89
CA ASP A 100 14.18 -1.78 10.74
C ASP A 100 13.64 -2.42 9.45
N ALA A 101 12.39 -2.93 9.48
CA ALA A 101 11.78 -3.56 8.30
C ALA A 101 11.53 -2.56 7.16
N HIS A 102 11.60 -3.07 5.94
CA HIS A 102 11.15 -2.44 4.71
C HIS A 102 9.80 -3.02 4.33
N VAL A 103 8.76 -2.20 4.37
CA VAL A 103 7.35 -2.61 4.25
C VAL A 103 6.69 -1.91 3.09
N ALA A 104 5.94 -2.62 2.28
CA ALA A 104 4.99 -2.03 1.34
C ALA A 104 3.56 -2.22 1.86
N LEU A 105 2.76 -1.17 1.86
CA LEU A 105 1.32 -1.21 2.13
C LEU A 105 0.57 -0.84 0.85
N VAL A 106 -0.18 -1.81 0.31
CA VAL A 106 -1.00 -1.62 -0.88
C VAL A 106 -2.45 -1.34 -0.49
N GLY A 107 -2.92 -0.14 -0.80
CA GLY A 107 -4.23 0.33 -0.37
C GLY A 107 -4.96 1.19 -1.41
N HIS A 108 -5.82 2.04 -0.90
CA HIS A 108 -6.79 2.84 -1.64
C HIS A 108 -6.69 4.32 -1.30
N GLU A 109 -7.17 5.17 -2.18
CA GLU A 109 -7.54 6.55 -1.84
C GLU A 109 -9.03 6.61 -1.46
N PRO A 110 -9.42 7.47 -0.47
CA PRO A 110 -8.57 8.46 0.22
C PRO A 110 -7.75 7.92 1.41
N HIS A 111 -7.94 6.67 1.82
CA HIS A 111 -7.32 6.09 3.02
C HIS A 111 -5.79 6.29 3.07
N LEU A 112 -5.05 6.00 1.97
CA LEU A 112 -3.59 6.19 1.94
C LEU A 112 -3.17 7.64 2.09
N GLY A 113 -3.94 8.58 1.54
CA GLY A 113 -3.70 10.01 1.71
C GLY A 113 -3.87 10.45 3.17
N CYS A 114 -4.92 9.95 3.84
CA CYS A 114 -5.18 10.20 5.26
C CYS A 114 -4.12 9.52 6.15
N LEU A 115 -3.73 8.29 5.83
CA LEU A 115 -2.65 7.60 6.54
C LEU A 115 -1.31 8.34 6.41
N ALA A 116 -1.00 8.84 5.22
CA ALA A 116 0.19 9.67 5.02
C ALA A 116 0.13 10.95 5.88
N GLY A 117 -1.02 11.61 5.94
CA GLY A 117 -1.24 12.76 6.83
C GLY A 117 -0.99 12.41 8.29
N LEU A 118 -1.59 11.33 8.77
CA LEU A 118 -1.41 10.86 10.14
C LEU A 118 0.07 10.56 10.45
N LEU A 119 0.76 9.84 9.57
CA LEU A 119 2.16 9.44 9.78
C LEU A 119 3.14 10.61 9.71
N LEU A 120 2.89 11.60 8.85
CA LEU A 120 3.79 12.73 8.63
C LEU A 120 3.54 13.92 9.56
N SER A 121 2.26 14.22 9.85
CA SER A 121 1.88 15.41 10.62
C SER A 121 1.17 15.12 11.94
N GLY A 122 0.76 13.88 12.19
CA GLY A 122 -0.07 13.51 13.35
C GLY A 122 -1.57 13.78 13.15
N SER A 123 -1.98 14.27 11.96
CA SER A 123 -3.39 14.52 11.61
C SER A 123 -3.82 13.59 10.47
N ALA A 124 -5.01 13.00 10.58
CA ALA A 124 -5.58 12.13 9.53
C ALA A 124 -6.14 12.91 8.32
N GLU A 125 -5.86 14.20 8.22
CA GLU A 125 -6.18 14.97 7.01
C GLU A 125 -5.33 14.50 5.82
N PRO A 126 -5.91 14.34 4.61
CA PRO A 126 -5.20 13.80 3.46
C PRO A 126 -4.08 14.75 3.01
N LEU A 127 -2.84 14.34 3.23
CA LEU A 127 -1.66 15.13 2.88
C LEU A 127 -1.09 14.79 1.50
N LEU A 128 -1.32 13.57 1.02
CA LEU A 128 -0.89 13.08 -0.29
C LEU A 128 -2.09 12.56 -1.09
N ARG A 129 -1.96 12.56 -2.40
CA ARG A 129 -2.92 11.91 -3.30
C ARG A 129 -2.17 11.06 -4.32
N LEU A 130 -2.12 9.76 -4.07
CA LEU A 130 -1.46 8.83 -4.96
C LEU A 130 -2.31 8.53 -6.21
N ARG A 131 -1.69 8.53 -7.38
CA ARG A 131 -2.31 8.00 -8.60
C ARG A 131 -2.37 6.48 -8.53
N LYS A 132 -3.24 5.83 -9.32
CA LYS A 132 -3.29 4.36 -9.44
C LYS A 132 -1.90 3.83 -9.83
N GLY A 133 -1.35 2.92 -9.04
CA GLY A 133 0.02 2.41 -9.17
C GLY A 133 1.12 3.38 -8.71
N GLY A 134 0.77 4.54 -8.14
CA GLY A 134 1.72 5.48 -7.55
C GLY A 134 2.18 5.03 -6.17
N ALA A 135 3.38 5.47 -5.78
CA ALA A 135 4.00 5.16 -4.50
C ALA A 135 4.55 6.41 -3.81
N ALA A 136 4.60 6.36 -2.47
CA ALA A 136 5.29 7.32 -1.63
C ALA A 136 6.09 6.56 -0.56
N LEU A 137 7.32 6.98 -0.30
CA LEU A 137 8.18 6.41 0.73
C LEU A 137 8.14 7.29 1.98
N ILE A 138 7.82 6.70 3.12
CA ILE A 138 7.90 7.34 4.43
C ILE A 138 8.93 6.58 5.26
N VAL A 139 9.87 7.32 5.84
CA VAL A 139 10.96 6.76 6.67
C VAL A 139 10.72 7.14 8.13
N PHE A 140 10.92 6.18 9.02
CA PHE A 140 10.78 6.35 10.46
C PHE A 140 12.12 6.07 11.16
N PRO A 141 12.46 6.83 12.21
CA PRO A 141 13.65 6.57 13.02
C PRO A 141 13.56 5.30 13.88
N GLY A 142 12.37 4.72 13.97
CA GLY A 142 12.05 3.53 14.74
C GLY A 142 10.70 2.95 14.33
N ALA A 143 9.90 2.47 15.28
CA ALA A 143 8.53 2.02 15.01
C ALA A 143 7.65 3.19 14.53
N PRO A 144 6.77 2.97 13.54
CA PRO A 144 5.87 3.99 13.04
C PRO A 144 4.88 4.47 14.10
N ALA A 145 4.76 5.78 14.23
CA ALA A 145 3.78 6.45 15.06
C ALA A 145 3.29 7.74 14.37
N ALA A 146 2.16 8.26 14.83
CA ALA A 146 1.59 9.49 14.30
C ALA A 146 2.59 10.66 14.41
N GLY A 147 2.82 11.39 13.31
CA GLY A 147 3.70 12.55 13.25
C GLY A 147 5.19 12.27 13.34
N THR A 148 5.63 10.99 13.28
CA THR A 148 7.06 10.65 13.40
C THR A 148 7.74 10.33 12.08
N GLY A 149 6.96 10.17 11.00
CA GLY A 149 7.46 9.85 9.67
C GLY A 149 8.06 11.06 8.96
N ARG A 150 8.91 10.77 7.98
CA ARG A 150 9.47 11.75 7.04
C ARG A 150 9.26 11.25 5.62
N LEU A 151 8.68 12.09 4.77
CA LEU A 151 8.56 11.81 3.34
C LEU A 151 9.95 11.86 2.69
N HIS A 152 10.24 10.84 1.88
CA HIS A 152 11.53 10.69 1.23
C HIS A 152 11.41 10.82 -0.30
#